data_3b26b20436ca0d84ed13e91599bbc764
#
_entry.id   3b26b20436ca0d84ed13e91599bbc764
#
_cell.length_a   1.000
_cell.length_b   1.000
_cell.length_c   1.000
_cell.angle_alpha   90.00
_cell.angle_beta   90.00
_cell.angle_gamma   90.00
#
_symmetry.space_group_name_H-M   'P 1'
#
loop_
_entity.id
_entity.type
_entity.pdbx_description
1 polymer ?
#
loop_
_entity_poly.entity_id
_entity_poly.type
_entity_poly.pdbx_seq_one_letter_code
_entity_poly.pdbx_strand_id
1 'polypeptide(L)'
;MTDDVTLYDRDPHYIPRVAAVHDMCGYGKCSLTAAIPILSAAGCDVCPVPTALFSAHTKYAVFTFHDTTDILSGYLDDWRKENVELDGVYSGFLGSPDQVSIIQRLYRGFQNASAIPHI
;
A
#
# COMPACT_ATOMS: atom_id res chain seq x y z
N MET A 1 22.17 -24.20 8.69
CA MET A 1 22.49 -23.29 8.77
C MET A 1 21.73 -22.42 8.71
N THR A 2 21.71 -21.68 9.04
CA THR A 2 20.96 -20.93 9.06
C THR A 2 21.19 -19.93 8.51
N ASP A 3 21.14 -19.38 8.13
CA ASP A 3 21.37 -18.49 7.71
C ASP A 3 21.13 -17.49 7.99
N ASP A 4 21.05 -17.16 8.40
CA ASP A 4 21.09 -16.23 8.90
C ASP A 4 21.19 -14.97 8.40
N VAL A 5 20.69 -14.71 7.24
CA VAL A 5 20.40 -13.43 6.68
C VAL A 5 19.04 -12.92 7.05
N THR A 6 18.38 -13.57 7.94
CA THR A 6 17.09 -13.13 8.46
C THR A 6 17.29 -11.91 9.35
N LEU A 7 16.63 -10.83 9.02
CA LEU A 7 16.75 -9.57 9.76
C LEU A 7 15.88 -9.53 11.01
N TYR A 8 14.85 -10.34 11.08
CA TYR A 8 14.02 -10.47 12.27
C TYR A 8 13.66 -11.90 12.53
N ASP A 9 13.39 -12.19 13.80
CA ASP A 9 12.81 -13.43 14.19
C ASP A 9 11.32 -13.38 13.98
N ARG A 10 10.81 -14.19 13.08
CA ARG A 10 9.39 -14.31 12.82
C ARG A 10 9.00 -15.76 12.80
N ASP A 11 7.76 -16.00 13.21
CA ASP A 11 7.14 -17.30 13.04
C ASP A 11 7.21 -17.65 11.54
N PRO A 12 7.67 -18.87 11.20
CA PRO A 12 7.72 -19.28 9.77
C PRO A 12 6.37 -19.24 9.07
N HIS A 13 5.27 -19.26 9.83
CA HIS A 13 3.92 -19.17 9.26
C HIS A 13 3.36 -17.76 9.24
N TYR A 14 4.14 -16.80 9.69
CA TYR A 14 3.71 -15.41 9.72
C TYR A 14 3.69 -14.83 8.31
N ILE A 15 2.56 -14.19 7.98
CA ILE A 15 2.40 -13.52 6.69
C ILE A 15 2.37 -12.02 6.94
N PRO A 16 3.42 -11.29 6.54
CA PRO A 16 3.44 -9.85 6.75
C PRO A 16 2.34 -9.16 5.98
N ARG A 17 1.68 -8.20 6.60
CA ARG A 17 0.63 -7.40 5.97
C ARG A 17 1.19 -6.04 5.61
N VAL A 18 1.07 -5.67 4.33
CA VAL A 18 1.65 -4.46 3.79
C VAL A 18 0.55 -3.62 3.12
N ALA A 19 0.48 -2.35 3.50
CA ALA A 19 -0.36 -1.40 2.78
C ALA A 19 0.40 -0.93 1.54
N ALA A 20 -0.17 -1.13 0.37
CA ALA A 20 0.41 -0.68 -0.89
C ALA A 20 -0.37 0.55 -1.36
N VAL A 21 0.28 1.71 -1.29
CA VAL A 21 -0.34 3.02 -1.52
C VAL A 21 0.11 3.53 -2.88
N HIS A 22 -0.69 3.27 -3.90
CA HIS A 22 -0.37 3.62 -5.28
C HIS A 22 -1.65 3.90 -6.07
N ASP A 23 -1.50 4.50 -7.23
CA ASP A 23 -2.59 4.55 -8.19
C ASP A 23 -2.85 3.17 -8.78
N MET A 24 -4.01 3.00 -9.36
CA MET A 24 -4.42 1.75 -9.98
C MET A 24 -4.78 1.98 -11.44
N CYS A 25 -4.13 1.24 -12.34
CA CYS A 25 -4.39 1.28 -13.77
C CYS A 25 -5.18 0.05 -14.18
N GLY A 26 -6.22 0.25 -14.97
CA GLY A 26 -7.00 -0.89 -15.48
C GLY A 26 -6.27 -1.64 -16.58
N TYR A 27 -5.78 -0.94 -17.58
CA TYR A 27 -5.05 -1.53 -18.69
C TYR A 27 -3.61 -1.05 -18.69
N GLY A 28 -2.68 -1.97 -18.82
CA GLY A 28 -1.26 -1.69 -18.71
C GLY A 28 -0.81 -1.80 -17.25
N LYS A 29 0.01 -2.79 -16.95
CA LYS A 29 0.39 -3.10 -15.57
C LYS A 29 1.41 -2.10 -15.06
N CYS A 30 1.03 -1.38 -14.02
CA CYS A 30 1.90 -0.46 -13.31
C CYS A 30 1.30 -0.18 -11.94
N SER A 31 2.05 0.44 -11.06
CA SER A 31 1.60 0.81 -9.71
C SER A 31 0.92 -0.36 -9.01
N LEU A 32 -0.34 -0.27 -8.58
CA LEU A 32 -0.99 -1.35 -7.84
C LEU A 32 -1.09 -2.65 -8.62
N THR A 33 -1.39 -2.58 -9.92
CA THR A 33 -1.53 -3.81 -10.71
C THR A 33 -0.22 -4.55 -10.91
N ALA A 34 0.91 -3.89 -10.68
CA ALA A 34 2.23 -4.53 -10.63
C ALA A 34 2.62 -4.88 -9.19
N ALA A 35 2.37 -3.99 -8.24
CA ALA A 35 2.78 -4.19 -6.85
C ALA A 35 2.07 -5.35 -6.18
N ILE A 36 0.76 -5.50 -6.41
CA ILE A 36 -0.02 -6.55 -5.76
C ILE A 36 0.51 -7.95 -6.08
N PRO A 37 0.66 -8.35 -7.36
CA PRO A 37 1.17 -9.69 -7.64
C PRO A 37 2.61 -9.89 -7.19
N ILE A 38 3.46 -8.88 -7.27
CA ILE A 38 4.86 -8.99 -6.85
C ILE A 38 4.95 -9.21 -5.34
N LEU A 39 4.26 -8.40 -4.56
CA LEU A 39 4.27 -8.53 -3.11
C LEU A 39 3.60 -9.83 -2.65
N SER A 40 2.51 -10.22 -3.32
CA SER A 40 1.84 -11.48 -3.01
C SER A 40 2.74 -12.68 -3.29
N ALA A 41 3.47 -12.66 -4.39
CA ALA A 41 4.42 -13.72 -4.72
C ALA A 41 5.58 -13.77 -3.71
N ALA A 42 5.91 -12.63 -3.12
CA ALA A 42 6.95 -12.56 -2.08
C ALA A 42 6.44 -13.01 -0.70
N GLY A 43 5.18 -13.35 -0.58
CA GLY A 43 4.61 -13.88 0.67
C GLY A 43 3.92 -12.86 1.55
N CYS A 44 3.55 -11.70 1.00
CA CYS A 44 2.86 -10.66 1.76
C CYS A 44 1.35 -10.72 1.56
N ASP A 45 0.62 -10.37 2.61
CA ASP A 45 -0.80 -10.04 2.52
C ASP A 45 -0.88 -8.55 2.15
N VAL A 46 -1.30 -8.27 0.92
CA VAL A 46 -1.26 -6.92 0.38
C VAL A 46 -2.61 -6.24 0.55
N CYS A 47 -2.60 -5.10 1.22
CA CYS A 47 -3.79 -4.29 1.44
C CYS A 47 -3.68 -3.02 0.58
N PRO A 48 -4.37 -2.96 -0.56
CA PRO A 48 -4.21 -1.82 -1.46
C PRO A 48 -4.92 -0.56 -0.96
N VAL A 49 -4.26 0.57 -1.15
CA VAL A 49 -4.82 1.90 -0.93
C VAL A 49 -4.71 2.66 -2.26
N PRO A 50 -5.75 2.62 -3.10
CA PRO A 50 -5.70 3.28 -4.41
C PRO A 50 -5.78 4.80 -4.25
N THR A 51 -4.75 5.50 -4.68
CA THR A 51 -4.70 6.97 -4.61
C THR A 51 -5.40 7.62 -5.80
N ALA A 52 -5.52 6.90 -6.90
CA ALA A 52 -6.24 7.33 -8.09
C ALA A 52 -6.59 6.11 -8.92
N LEU A 53 -7.61 6.25 -9.73
CA LEU A 53 -8.00 5.24 -10.70
C LEU A 53 -7.73 5.78 -12.11
N PHE A 54 -7.04 4.97 -12.91
CA PHE A 54 -6.83 5.23 -14.33
C PHE A 54 -7.42 4.07 -15.11
N SER A 55 -8.15 4.35 -16.16
CA SER A 55 -8.66 3.28 -17.02
C SER A 55 -7.53 2.54 -17.72
N ALA A 56 -6.44 3.24 -18.02
CA ALA A 56 -5.27 2.70 -18.68
C ALA A 56 -4.02 3.45 -18.22
N HIS A 57 -2.85 2.85 -18.46
CA HIS A 57 -1.58 3.50 -18.19
C HIS A 57 -1.49 4.82 -18.98
N THR A 58 -0.92 5.85 -18.37
CA THR A 58 -0.83 7.19 -18.97
C THR A 58 0.02 7.25 -20.24
N LYS A 59 0.78 6.20 -20.54
CA LYS A 59 1.50 6.12 -21.83
C LYS A 59 0.56 5.96 -23.02
N TYR A 60 -0.68 5.56 -22.80
CA TYR A 60 -1.66 5.43 -23.87
C TYR A 60 -2.31 6.78 -24.15
N ALA A 61 -2.81 6.94 -25.38
CA ALA A 61 -3.35 8.23 -25.81
C ALA A 61 -4.67 8.60 -25.12
N VAL A 62 -5.43 7.59 -24.68
CA VAL A 62 -6.75 7.81 -24.11
C VAL A 62 -6.85 7.08 -22.79
N PHE A 63 -7.23 7.80 -21.75
CA PHE A 63 -7.51 7.20 -20.45
C PHE A 63 -8.47 8.09 -19.67
N THR A 64 -9.21 7.46 -18.76
CA THR A 64 -10.07 8.14 -17.78
C THR A 64 -9.34 8.16 -16.46
N PHE A 65 -9.49 9.21 -15.70
CA PHE A 65 -8.77 9.41 -14.44
C PHE A 65 -9.73 9.89 -13.37
N HIS A 66 -9.58 9.35 -12.15
CA HIS A 66 -10.29 9.82 -10.97
C HIS A 66 -9.35 9.80 -9.76
N ASP A 67 -9.16 10.95 -9.13
CA ASP A 67 -8.41 11.08 -7.89
C ASP A 67 -9.29 10.64 -6.73
N THR A 68 -8.74 9.87 -5.79
CA THR A 68 -9.51 9.31 -4.67
C THR A 68 -9.30 10.06 -3.36
N THR A 69 -8.68 11.23 -3.38
CA THR A 69 -8.38 12.00 -2.15
C THR A 69 -9.60 12.18 -1.27
N ASP A 70 -10.77 12.37 -1.87
CA ASP A 70 -12.04 12.62 -1.17
C ASP A 70 -12.47 11.46 -0.29
N ILE A 71 -12.06 10.23 -0.59
CA ILE A 71 -12.47 9.05 0.19
C ILE A 71 -11.34 8.46 1.04
N LEU A 72 -10.09 8.88 0.84
CA LEU A 72 -8.96 8.21 1.49
C LEU A 72 -9.01 8.24 3.01
N SER A 73 -9.41 9.36 3.59
CA SER A 73 -9.50 9.45 5.06
C SER A 73 -10.50 8.45 5.62
N GLY A 74 -11.69 8.38 5.03
CA GLY A 74 -12.70 7.41 5.45
C GLY A 74 -12.28 5.97 5.20
N TYR A 75 -11.61 5.74 4.07
CA TYR A 75 -11.07 4.43 3.71
C TYR A 75 -10.13 3.91 4.80
N LEU A 76 -9.22 4.74 5.27
CA LEU A 76 -8.26 4.37 6.29
C LEU A 76 -8.86 4.37 7.69
N ASP A 77 -9.86 5.21 7.95
CA ASP A 77 -10.56 5.19 9.23
C ASP A 77 -11.32 3.87 9.42
N ASP A 78 -11.85 3.30 8.35
CA ASP A 78 -12.48 1.98 8.41
C ASP A 78 -11.48 0.92 8.86
N TRP A 79 -10.26 0.99 8.37
CA TRP A 79 -9.20 0.07 8.79
C TRP A 79 -8.88 0.20 10.28
N ARG A 80 -8.87 1.44 10.79
CA ARG A 80 -8.64 1.67 12.23
C ARG A 80 -9.75 1.10 13.06
N LYS A 81 -11.00 1.28 12.63
CA LYS A 81 -12.16 0.74 13.33
C LYS A 81 -12.16 -0.78 13.37
N GLU A 82 -11.66 -1.41 12.32
CA GLU A 82 -11.54 -2.86 12.25
C GLU A 82 -10.24 -3.38 12.86
N ASN A 83 -9.44 -2.51 13.44
CA ASN A 83 -8.18 -2.87 14.11
C ASN A 83 -7.21 -3.61 13.17
N VAL A 84 -7.12 -3.15 11.95
CA VAL A 84 -6.16 -3.71 10.98
C VAL A 84 -4.74 -3.43 11.46
N GLU A 85 -3.91 -4.45 11.47
CA GLU A 85 -2.50 -4.32 11.84
C GLU A 85 -1.65 -4.42 10.57
N LEU A 86 -0.69 -3.50 10.44
CA LEU A 86 0.20 -3.43 9.29
C LEU A 86 1.64 -3.65 9.73
N ASP A 87 2.39 -4.40 8.94
CA ASP A 87 3.82 -4.62 9.15
C ASP A 87 4.67 -3.68 8.31
N GLY A 88 4.09 -3.09 7.28
CA GLY A 88 4.80 -2.14 6.43
C GLY A 88 3.85 -1.31 5.61
N VAL A 89 4.37 -0.19 5.11
CA VAL A 89 3.67 0.69 4.17
C VAL A 89 4.61 0.95 2.99
N TYR A 90 4.13 0.62 1.80
CA TYR A 90 4.87 0.83 0.57
C TYR A 90 4.09 1.84 -0.28
N SER A 91 4.61 3.05 -0.39
CA SER A 91 3.93 4.11 -1.13
C SER A 91 4.70 4.46 -2.41
N GLY A 92 3.93 4.76 -3.45
CA GLY A 92 4.45 5.27 -4.70
C GLY A 92 4.09 6.73 -4.88
N PHE A 93 3.71 7.10 -6.10
CA PHE A 93 3.33 8.46 -6.43
C PHE A 93 2.08 8.88 -5.67
N LEU A 94 2.14 10.06 -5.07
CA LEU A 94 1.00 10.67 -4.38
C LEU A 94 0.66 11.97 -5.13
N GLY A 95 -0.61 12.10 -5.48
CA GLY A 95 -1.04 13.12 -6.43
C GLY A 95 -1.17 14.53 -5.86
N SER A 96 -1.11 14.69 -4.52
CA SER A 96 -1.32 16.00 -3.91
C SER A 96 -0.73 16.04 -2.51
N PRO A 97 -0.48 17.25 -1.96
CA PRO A 97 -0.06 17.39 -0.57
C PRO A 97 -1.08 16.82 0.42
N ASP A 98 -2.37 16.88 0.10
CA ASP A 98 -3.41 16.29 0.96
C ASP A 98 -3.25 14.78 1.09
N GLN A 99 -2.93 14.10 -0.01
CA GLN A 99 -2.65 12.67 0.03
C GLN A 99 -1.42 12.36 0.88
N VAL A 100 -0.37 13.17 0.75
CA VAL A 100 0.84 13.01 1.58
C VAL A 100 0.48 13.06 3.05
N SER A 101 -0.32 14.05 3.46
CA SER A 101 -0.74 14.19 4.86
C SER A 101 -1.56 13.00 5.34
N ILE A 102 -2.46 12.51 4.51
CA ILE A 102 -3.30 11.35 4.84
C ILE A 102 -2.43 10.11 5.03
N ILE A 103 -1.46 9.88 4.16
CA ILE A 103 -0.59 8.72 4.25
C ILE A 103 0.38 8.82 5.42
N GLN A 104 0.84 10.01 5.75
CA GLN A 104 1.62 10.21 6.98
C GLN A 104 0.83 9.84 8.22
N ARG A 105 -0.46 10.18 8.25
CA ARG A 105 -1.34 9.79 9.35
C ARG A 105 -1.56 8.28 9.38
N LEU A 106 -1.67 7.65 8.21
CA LEU A 106 -1.74 6.20 8.13
C LEU A 106 -0.50 5.58 8.79
N TYR A 107 0.67 6.00 8.37
CA TYR A 107 1.93 5.47 8.89
C TYR A 107 1.99 5.61 10.41
N ARG A 108 1.67 6.79 10.93
CA ARG A 108 1.70 7.04 12.37
C ARG A 108 0.63 6.26 13.11
N GLY A 109 -0.54 6.14 12.54
CA GLY A 109 -1.68 5.48 13.19
C GLY A 109 -1.49 3.99 13.38
N PHE A 110 -0.66 3.36 12.55
CA PHE A 110 -0.40 1.92 12.62
C PHE A 110 0.98 1.59 13.20
N GLN A 111 1.66 2.57 13.75
CA GLN A 111 3.01 2.43 14.26
C GLN A 111 3.08 1.96 15.72
N ASN A 112 1.94 1.79 16.36
CA ASN A 112 1.85 1.63 17.79
C ASN A 112 2.58 0.48 18.39
N ALA A 113 2.50 -0.65 17.79
CA ALA A 113 3.06 -1.85 18.37
C ALA A 113 4.54 -1.96 18.11
N SER A 114 5.01 -1.42 17.03
CA SER A 114 6.40 -1.50 16.64
C SER A 114 6.64 -0.54 15.48
N ALA A 115 7.88 -0.25 15.19
CA ALA A 115 8.20 0.58 14.04
C ALA A 115 7.77 -0.13 12.76
N ILE A 116 6.95 0.54 11.95
CA ILE A 116 6.51 0.03 10.67
C ILE A 116 7.42 0.58 9.58
N PRO A 117 8.12 -0.29 8.84
CA PRO A 117 8.99 0.20 7.77
C PRO A 117 8.16 0.86 6.67
N HIS A 118 8.65 1.98 6.18
CA HIS A 118 8.08 2.68 5.06
C HIS A 118 9.05 2.61 3.89
N ILE A 119 8.57 2.09 2.80
CA ILE A 119 9.36 1.88 1.60
C ILE A 119 8.97 2.88 0.53
#